data_dd06634b828d00be4edc84d99c3b73ce
#
_entry.id   dd06634b828d00be4edc84d99c3b73ce
#
_cell.length_a   1.000
_cell.length_b   1.000
_cell.length_c   1.000
_cell.angle_alpha   90.00
_cell.angle_beta   90.00
_cell.angle_gamma   90.00
#
_symmetry.space_group_name_H-M   'P 1'
#
loop_
_entity.id
_entity.type
_entity.pdbx_description
1 polymer ?
#
loop_
_entity_poly.entity_id
_entity_poly.type
_entity_poly.pdbx_seq_one_letter_code
_entity_poly.pdbx_strand_id
1 'polypeptide(L)'
;MNKIFKPAVGLINRLRYPQKLVLLGTIVVLIVAVLSCQIAYDAYYKIRRSQVELFGVTFNVQLIKTFQILQQYRHLEHAVASDNTENKAALLEKQSEALRSINLVVDNLAKLDENFVDPKQTESIKNKVAVIKRKIENISDELGIV
;
A
#
# COMPACT_ATOMS: atom_id res chain seq x y z
N MET A 1 -51.02 5.60 0.09
CA MET A 1 -49.95 5.50 1.08
C MET A 1 -50.31 5.05 2.50
N ASN A 2 -51.55 4.63 2.81
CA ASN A 2 -51.97 4.51 4.21
C ASN A 2 -52.18 3.10 4.78
N LYS A 3 -51.81 2.04 4.06
CA LYS A 3 -52.03 0.65 4.55
C LYS A 3 -50.92 0.14 5.51
N ILE A 4 -49.70 0.67 5.37
CA ILE A 4 -48.55 0.23 6.21
C ILE A 4 -48.59 0.80 7.63
N PHE A 5 -49.18 2.00 7.81
CA PHE A 5 -49.26 2.67 9.12
C PHE A 5 -50.44 2.28 9.96
N LYS A 6 -51.48 1.63 9.39
CA LYS A 6 -52.69 1.21 10.17
C LYS A 6 -52.39 0.28 11.35
N PRO A 7 -51.51 -0.76 11.22
CA PRO A 7 -51.21 -1.63 12.35
C PRO A 7 -50.41 -0.90 13.45
N ALA A 8 -49.49 0.01 13.07
CA ALA A 8 -48.68 0.78 14.00
C ALA A 8 -49.54 1.74 14.84
N VAL A 9 -50.48 2.45 14.19
CA VAL A 9 -51.43 3.36 14.88
C VAL A 9 -52.37 2.60 15.83
N GLY A 10 -52.82 1.39 15.44
CA GLY A 10 -53.65 0.53 16.28
C GLY A 10 -52.92 0.05 17.54
N LEU A 11 -51.65 -0.25 17.42
CA LEU A 11 -50.78 -0.69 18.52
C LEU A 11 -50.51 0.46 19.50
N ILE A 12 -50.21 1.66 18.97
CA ILE A 12 -49.97 2.88 19.77
C ILE A 12 -51.23 3.31 20.56
N ASN A 13 -52.42 3.15 20.00
CA ASN A 13 -53.65 3.53 20.67
C ASN A 13 -54.03 2.63 21.85
N ARG A 14 -53.57 1.38 21.90
CA ARG A 14 -53.78 0.43 23.00
C ARG A 14 -52.80 0.59 24.17
N LEU A 15 -51.71 1.29 23.99
CA LEU A 15 -50.69 1.46 25.02
C LEU A 15 -51.07 2.58 26.02
N ARG A 16 -50.79 2.34 27.31
CA ARG A 16 -50.92 3.37 28.38
C ARG A 16 -49.87 4.48 28.13
N TYR A 17 -50.16 5.70 28.59
CA TYR A 17 -49.35 6.88 28.39
C TYR A 17 -47.83 6.67 28.67
N PRO A 18 -47.41 6.03 29.79
CA PRO A 18 -46.00 5.78 30.06
C PRO A 18 -45.36 4.81 29.07
N GLN A 19 -46.12 3.83 28.56
CA GLN A 19 -45.63 2.88 27.56
C GLN A 19 -45.38 3.52 26.20
N LYS A 20 -46.13 4.56 25.84
CA LYS A 20 -45.93 5.36 24.63
C LYS A 20 -44.61 6.11 24.70
N LEU A 21 -44.25 6.69 25.86
CA LEU A 21 -42.99 7.38 26.08
C LEU A 21 -41.79 6.42 25.99
N VAL A 22 -41.89 5.24 26.60
CA VAL A 22 -40.85 4.21 26.54
C VAL A 22 -40.67 3.74 25.11
N LEU A 23 -41.74 3.50 24.36
CA LEU A 23 -41.65 3.09 22.94
C LEU A 23 -40.95 4.15 22.09
N LEU A 24 -41.30 5.43 22.26
CA LEU A 24 -40.68 6.54 21.55
C LEU A 24 -39.19 6.62 21.89
N GLY A 25 -38.83 6.53 23.17
CA GLY A 25 -37.43 6.53 23.61
C GLY A 25 -36.64 5.36 23.03
N THR A 26 -37.23 4.16 23.00
CA THR A 26 -36.60 2.97 22.41
C THR A 26 -36.31 3.15 20.91
N ILE A 27 -37.26 3.72 20.16
CA ILE A 27 -37.07 4.00 18.74
C ILE A 27 -35.93 4.99 18.52
N VAL A 28 -35.85 6.05 19.30
CA VAL A 28 -34.79 7.05 19.22
C VAL A 28 -33.44 6.42 19.52
N VAL A 29 -33.34 5.62 20.58
CA VAL A 29 -32.08 4.89 20.93
C VAL A 29 -31.68 3.93 19.82
N LEU A 30 -32.60 3.22 19.21
CA LEU A 30 -32.34 2.31 18.08
C LEU A 30 -31.78 3.06 16.87
N ILE A 31 -32.35 4.21 16.52
CA ILE A 31 -31.87 5.04 15.40
C ILE A 31 -30.44 5.52 15.69
N VAL A 32 -30.19 6.02 16.90
CA VAL A 32 -28.85 6.48 17.30
C VAL A 32 -27.84 5.33 17.28
N ALA A 33 -28.22 4.15 17.74
CA ALA A 33 -27.37 2.97 17.72
C ALA A 33 -26.98 2.57 16.27
N VAL A 34 -27.95 2.55 15.36
CA VAL A 34 -27.69 2.23 13.94
C VAL A 34 -26.77 3.27 13.30
N LEU A 35 -27.01 4.56 13.52
CA LEU A 35 -26.16 5.62 13.01
C LEU A 35 -24.72 5.54 13.57
N SER A 36 -24.60 5.26 14.87
CA SER A 36 -23.29 5.07 15.51
C SER A 36 -22.53 3.89 14.93
N CYS A 37 -23.20 2.77 14.66
CA CYS A 37 -22.60 1.61 13.99
C CYS A 37 -22.12 1.94 12.57
N GLN A 38 -22.90 2.70 11.81
CA GLN A 38 -22.50 3.11 10.45
C GLN A 38 -21.25 3.99 10.50
N ILE A 39 -21.22 5.00 11.39
CA ILE A 39 -20.06 5.89 11.53
C ILE A 39 -18.81 5.10 11.94
N ALA A 40 -18.95 4.17 12.90
CA ALA A 40 -17.84 3.32 13.33
C ALA A 40 -17.31 2.43 12.20
N TYR A 41 -18.21 1.84 11.41
CA TYR A 41 -17.86 1.02 10.26
C TYR A 41 -17.11 1.83 9.19
N ASP A 42 -17.62 3.02 8.84
CA ASP A 42 -16.99 3.91 7.87
C ASP A 42 -15.62 4.40 8.34
N ALA A 43 -15.48 4.73 9.62
CA ALA A 43 -14.21 5.14 10.21
C ALA A 43 -13.18 4.01 10.14
N TYR A 44 -13.57 2.78 10.49
CA TYR A 44 -12.69 1.61 10.41
C TYR A 44 -12.21 1.37 8.98
N TYR A 45 -13.10 1.45 8.00
CA TYR A 45 -12.76 1.25 6.59
C TYR A 45 -11.82 2.34 6.06
N LYS A 46 -12.04 3.61 6.45
CA LYS A 46 -11.17 4.73 6.09
C LYS A 46 -9.76 4.60 6.67
N ILE A 47 -9.64 4.19 7.93
CA ILE A 47 -8.33 3.98 8.58
C ILE A 47 -7.52 2.91 7.84
N ARG A 48 -8.16 1.79 7.52
CA ARG A 48 -7.50 0.70 6.78
C ARG A 48 -7.02 1.16 5.40
N ARG A 49 -7.82 1.91 4.68
CA ARG A 49 -7.47 2.44 3.36
C ARG A 49 -6.32 3.45 3.44
N SER A 50 -6.33 4.33 4.43
CA SER A 50 -5.27 5.32 4.64
C SER A 50 -3.91 4.68 4.93
N GLN A 51 -3.86 3.55 5.64
CA GLN A 51 -2.61 2.81 5.87
C GLN A 51 -2.01 2.27 4.58
N VAL A 52 -2.84 1.78 3.67
CA VAL A 52 -2.39 1.31 2.35
C VAL A 52 -1.84 2.46 1.49
N GLU A 53 -2.53 3.59 1.51
CA GLU A 53 -2.08 4.80 0.79
C GLU A 53 -0.73 5.30 1.33
N LEU A 54 -0.56 5.34 2.64
CA LEU A 54 0.70 5.74 3.28
C LEU A 54 1.85 4.79 2.91
N PHE A 55 1.59 3.49 2.91
CA PHE A 55 2.57 2.50 2.46
C PHE A 55 2.92 2.73 0.98
N GLY A 56 1.93 2.96 0.11
CA GLY A 56 2.15 3.24 -1.31
C GLY A 56 3.04 4.46 -1.54
N VAL A 57 2.83 5.53 -0.79
CA VAL A 57 3.70 6.73 -0.85
C VAL A 57 5.12 6.41 -0.43
N THR A 58 5.31 5.72 0.69
CA THR A 58 6.64 5.34 1.20
C THR A 58 7.37 4.44 0.21
N PHE A 59 6.66 3.48 -0.39
CA PHE A 59 7.20 2.59 -1.41
C PHE A 59 7.61 3.34 -2.68
N ASN A 60 6.79 4.31 -3.15
CA ASN A 60 7.12 5.14 -4.29
C ASN A 60 8.38 6.00 -4.07
N VAL A 61 8.54 6.58 -2.89
CA VAL A 61 9.75 7.33 -2.54
C VAL A 61 11.00 6.43 -2.62
N GLN A 62 10.90 5.20 -2.13
CA GLN A 62 11.98 4.22 -2.21
C GLN A 62 12.28 3.83 -3.66
N LEU A 63 11.27 3.62 -4.49
CA LEU A 63 11.43 3.33 -5.92
C LEU A 63 12.15 4.47 -6.67
N ILE A 64 11.76 5.72 -6.40
CA ILE A 64 12.40 6.89 -7.04
C ILE A 64 13.88 6.97 -6.65
N LYS A 65 14.22 6.76 -5.37
CA LYS A 65 15.62 6.72 -4.93
C LYS A 65 16.40 5.61 -5.62
N THR A 66 15.83 4.42 -5.68
CA THR A 66 16.45 3.28 -6.37
C THR A 66 16.69 3.60 -7.84
N PHE A 67 15.73 4.22 -8.51
CA PHE A 67 15.87 4.63 -9.90
C PHE A 67 16.97 5.67 -10.11
N GLN A 68 17.09 6.65 -9.22
CA GLN A 68 18.19 7.63 -9.26
C GLN A 68 19.56 6.99 -9.10
N ILE A 69 19.71 6.04 -8.17
CA ILE A 69 20.96 5.30 -7.97
C ILE A 69 21.30 4.48 -9.23
N LEU A 70 20.33 3.80 -9.83
CA LEU A 70 20.51 3.04 -11.07
C LEU A 70 20.92 3.93 -12.26
N GLN A 71 20.38 5.14 -12.35
CA GLN A 71 20.81 6.10 -13.37
C GLN A 71 22.26 6.54 -13.16
N GLN A 72 22.66 6.85 -11.92
CA GLN A 72 24.05 7.20 -11.60
C GLN A 72 25.01 6.03 -11.90
N TYR A 73 24.64 4.80 -11.52
CA TYR A 73 25.39 3.60 -11.83
C TYR A 73 25.60 3.46 -13.35
N ARG A 74 24.53 3.60 -14.14
CA ARG A 74 24.60 3.51 -15.61
C ARG A 74 25.47 4.60 -16.23
N HIS A 75 25.48 5.82 -15.68
CA HIS A 75 26.38 6.88 -16.13
C HIS A 75 27.85 6.55 -15.87
N LEU A 76 28.16 6.00 -14.69
CA LEU A 76 29.51 5.56 -14.35
C LEU A 76 29.96 4.36 -15.19
N GLU A 77 29.07 3.40 -15.45
CA GLU A 77 29.32 2.28 -16.35
C GLU A 77 29.76 2.75 -17.73
N HIS A 78 29.01 3.69 -18.33
CA HIS A 78 29.41 4.27 -19.63
C HIS A 78 30.74 5.02 -19.57
N ALA A 79 31.02 5.75 -18.49
CA ALA A 79 32.26 6.46 -18.31
C ALA A 79 33.46 5.51 -18.22
N VAL A 80 33.33 4.41 -17.47
CA VAL A 80 34.38 3.38 -17.35
C VAL A 80 34.58 2.62 -18.66
N ALA A 81 33.51 2.30 -19.37
CA ALA A 81 33.55 1.66 -20.67
C ALA A 81 34.27 2.51 -21.75
N SER A 82 34.30 3.85 -21.56
CA SER A 82 34.99 4.80 -22.42
C SER A 82 36.47 5.02 -22.04
N ASP A 83 37.09 4.08 -21.32
CA ASP A 83 38.50 4.05 -20.91
C ASP A 83 38.91 5.00 -19.76
N ASN A 84 37.95 5.50 -19.01
CA ASN A 84 38.21 6.32 -17.82
C ASN A 84 38.34 5.44 -16.55
N THR A 85 39.57 4.90 -16.38
CA THR A 85 39.88 3.95 -15.27
C THR A 85 39.78 4.58 -13.87
N GLU A 86 39.83 5.91 -13.74
CA GLU A 86 39.68 6.61 -12.44
C GLU A 86 38.33 6.37 -11.79
N ASN A 87 37.29 6.10 -12.58
CA ASN A 87 35.94 5.91 -12.10
C ASN A 87 35.62 4.46 -11.65
N LYS A 88 36.58 3.51 -11.75
CA LYS A 88 36.32 2.11 -11.37
C LYS A 88 35.89 1.95 -9.91
N ALA A 89 36.56 2.62 -8.97
CA ALA A 89 36.23 2.55 -7.56
C ALA A 89 34.82 3.14 -7.28
N ALA A 90 34.48 4.27 -7.91
CA ALA A 90 33.15 4.87 -7.80
C ALA A 90 32.06 3.98 -8.41
N LEU A 91 32.35 3.24 -9.48
CA LEU A 91 31.41 2.29 -10.09
C LEU A 91 31.09 1.14 -9.14
N LEU A 92 32.10 0.53 -8.49
CA LEU A 92 31.90 -0.55 -7.51
C LEU A 92 31.10 -0.08 -6.30
N GLU A 93 31.37 1.12 -5.80
CA GLU A 93 30.59 1.71 -4.71
C GLU A 93 29.13 1.87 -5.12
N LYS A 94 28.87 2.44 -6.30
CA LYS A 94 27.51 2.62 -6.82
C LYS A 94 26.82 1.31 -7.17
N GLN A 95 27.55 0.28 -7.59
CA GLN A 95 27.01 -1.06 -7.76
C GLN A 95 26.49 -1.62 -6.44
N SER A 96 27.29 -1.54 -5.39
CA SER A 96 26.89 -2.04 -4.07
C SER A 96 25.68 -1.28 -3.52
N GLU A 97 25.63 0.03 -3.73
CA GLU A 97 24.50 0.88 -3.35
C GLU A 97 23.23 0.51 -4.14
N ALA A 98 23.35 0.29 -5.44
CA ALA A 98 22.25 -0.14 -6.30
C ALA A 98 21.67 -1.49 -5.87
N LEU A 99 22.53 -2.49 -5.64
CA LEU A 99 22.11 -3.81 -5.16
C LEU A 99 21.42 -3.74 -3.80
N ARG A 100 21.96 -2.95 -2.87
CA ARG A 100 21.33 -2.72 -1.56
C ARG A 100 19.95 -2.07 -1.69
N SER A 101 19.84 -1.05 -2.54
CA SER A 101 18.56 -0.33 -2.75
C SER A 101 17.52 -1.24 -3.41
N ILE A 102 17.92 -2.09 -4.36
CA ILE A 102 17.05 -3.09 -4.98
C ILE A 102 16.55 -4.10 -3.96
N ASN A 103 17.43 -4.62 -3.08
CA ASN A 103 17.03 -5.56 -2.04
C ASN A 103 16.00 -4.93 -1.08
N LEU A 104 16.18 -3.66 -0.70
CA LEU A 104 15.19 -2.93 0.12
C LEU A 104 13.82 -2.82 -0.57
N VAL A 105 13.78 -2.61 -1.89
CA VAL A 105 12.52 -2.61 -2.65
C VAL A 105 11.86 -3.99 -2.62
N VAL A 106 12.63 -5.07 -2.78
CA VAL A 106 12.11 -6.45 -2.72
C VAL A 106 11.56 -6.77 -1.34
N ASP A 107 12.28 -6.40 -0.27
CA ASP A 107 11.86 -6.62 1.11
C ASP A 107 10.57 -5.87 1.45
N ASN A 108 10.45 -4.62 0.96
CA ASN A 108 9.24 -3.84 1.13
C ASN A 108 8.07 -4.42 0.30
N LEU A 109 8.35 -4.95 -0.89
CA LEU A 109 7.35 -5.64 -1.70
C LEU A 109 6.85 -6.93 -1.02
N ALA A 110 7.72 -7.64 -0.31
CA ALA A 110 7.37 -8.84 0.45
C ALA A 110 6.49 -8.55 1.68
N LYS A 111 6.56 -7.32 2.21
CA LYS A 111 5.72 -6.86 3.34
C LYS A 111 4.33 -6.39 2.90
N LEU A 112 4.08 -6.24 1.60
CA LEU A 112 2.75 -5.96 1.10
C LEU A 112 1.84 -7.15 1.41
N ASP A 113 0.77 -6.86 2.15
CA ASP A 113 -0.25 -7.84 2.47
C ASP A 113 -0.85 -8.40 1.16
N GLU A 114 -0.93 -9.73 1.07
CA GLU A 114 -1.51 -10.43 -0.09
C GLU A 114 -2.93 -9.97 -0.43
N ASN A 115 -3.62 -9.35 0.53
CA ASN A 115 -4.95 -8.78 0.32
C ASN A 115 -4.97 -7.49 -0.52
N PHE A 116 -3.82 -6.88 -0.77
CA PHE A 116 -3.73 -5.58 -1.47
C PHE A 116 -3.09 -5.66 -2.85
N VAL A 117 -2.33 -6.70 -3.13
CA VAL A 117 -1.63 -6.88 -4.42
C VAL A 117 -1.91 -8.27 -4.96
N ASP A 118 -2.24 -8.36 -6.24
CA ASP A 118 -2.40 -9.65 -6.92
C ASP A 118 -1.07 -10.42 -6.83
N PRO A 119 -1.05 -11.65 -6.26
CA PRO A 119 0.15 -12.47 -6.12
C PRO A 119 0.91 -12.65 -7.43
N LYS A 120 0.19 -12.75 -8.57
CA LYS A 120 0.79 -12.86 -9.90
C LYS A 120 1.57 -11.61 -10.29
N GLN A 121 1.09 -10.42 -9.94
CA GLN A 121 1.81 -9.18 -10.21
C GLN A 121 3.05 -9.06 -9.35
N THR A 122 2.97 -9.43 -8.07
CA THR A 122 4.11 -9.44 -7.15
C THR A 122 5.20 -10.38 -7.64
N GLU A 123 4.85 -11.58 -8.09
CA GLU A 123 5.80 -12.54 -8.64
C GLU A 123 6.44 -12.05 -9.94
N SER A 124 5.65 -11.44 -10.84
CA SER A 124 6.17 -10.83 -12.06
C SER A 124 7.19 -9.72 -11.76
N ILE A 125 6.93 -8.88 -10.77
CA ILE A 125 7.85 -7.81 -10.35
C ILE A 125 9.13 -8.43 -9.78
N LYS A 126 9.05 -9.41 -8.88
CA LYS A 126 10.19 -10.13 -8.30
C LYS A 126 11.08 -10.73 -9.39
N ASN A 127 10.49 -11.36 -10.39
CA ASN A 127 11.23 -11.95 -11.51
C ASN A 127 11.95 -10.89 -12.33
N LYS A 128 11.31 -9.76 -12.65
CA LYS A 128 11.95 -8.64 -13.36
C LYS A 128 13.11 -8.03 -12.56
N VAL A 129 12.94 -7.87 -11.26
CA VAL A 129 13.97 -7.35 -10.36
C VAL A 129 15.16 -8.30 -10.28
N ALA A 130 14.92 -9.62 -10.23
CA ALA A 130 15.99 -10.64 -10.25
C ALA A 130 16.82 -10.57 -11.54
N VAL A 131 16.18 -10.31 -12.68
CA VAL A 131 16.89 -10.11 -13.97
C VAL A 131 17.77 -8.85 -13.93
N ILE A 132 17.26 -7.74 -13.40
CA ILE A 132 18.02 -6.49 -13.27
C ILE A 132 19.23 -6.71 -12.36
N LYS A 133 19.03 -7.35 -11.19
CA LYS A 133 20.09 -7.66 -10.24
C LYS A 133 21.22 -8.46 -10.90
N ARG A 134 20.89 -9.54 -11.61
CA ARG A 134 21.86 -10.37 -12.34
C ARG A 134 22.63 -9.58 -13.40
N LYS A 135 21.95 -8.67 -14.12
CA LYS A 135 22.62 -7.80 -15.07
C LYS A 135 23.66 -6.90 -14.42
N ILE A 136 23.33 -6.29 -13.27
CA ILE A 136 24.25 -5.43 -12.53
C ILE A 136 25.45 -6.21 -12.01
N GLU A 137 25.26 -7.44 -11.53
CA GLU A 137 26.35 -8.33 -11.09
C GLU A 137 27.26 -8.72 -12.25
N ASN A 138 26.73 -9.11 -13.40
CA ASN A 138 27.52 -9.55 -14.56
C ASN A 138 28.34 -8.42 -15.20
N ILE A 139 27.88 -7.16 -15.17
CA ILE A 139 28.64 -6.03 -15.76
C ILE A 139 29.98 -5.83 -15.04
N SER A 140 30.07 -6.08 -13.75
CA SER A 140 31.33 -6.01 -12.99
C SER A 140 32.36 -7.04 -13.50
N ASP A 141 31.87 -8.23 -13.81
CA ASP A 141 32.71 -9.33 -14.34
C ASP A 141 33.19 -9.03 -15.77
N GLU A 142 32.28 -8.48 -16.63
CA GLU A 142 32.61 -8.12 -18.02
C GLU A 142 33.65 -6.98 -18.11
N LEU A 143 33.61 -6.03 -17.18
CA LEU A 143 34.55 -4.91 -17.12
C LEU A 143 35.87 -5.26 -16.45
N GLY A 144 36.07 -6.51 -16.02
CA GLY A 144 37.30 -6.98 -15.39
C GLY A 144 37.69 -6.20 -14.12
N ILE A 145 36.66 -5.84 -13.30
CA ILE A 145 36.82 -4.99 -12.12
C ILE A 145 36.95 -5.84 -10.85
N VAL A 146 36.81 -7.16 -10.96
CA VAL A 146 37.01 -8.13 -9.86
C VAL A 146 38.44 -8.63 -9.84
#